data_79e8ec599b9de54870bc53bd5aa6b822
#
_entry.id   79e8ec599b9de54870bc53bd5aa6b822
#
_cell.length_a   1.000
_cell.length_b   1.000
_cell.length_c   1.000
_cell.angle_alpha   90.00
_cell.angle_beta   90.00
_cell.angle_gamma   90.00
#
_symmetry.space_group_name_H-M   'P 1'
#
loop_
_entity.id
_entity.type
_entity.pdbx_description
1 polymer ?
#
loop_
_entity_poly.entity_id
_entity_poly.type
_entity_poly.pdbx_seq_one_letter_code
_entity_poly.pdbx_strand_id
1 'polypeptide(L)'
;MLLAYAVEKDTAKIVHIDEVPNGIKCNCICKECNDELIGKNRGKIQQHHFAHKNMTESRSCLMTQLHLAAQHYFLSLKKFLIPEVEFQYKDKNFKIPSSAATILSAQMEVQIDKYIADILIDTNVGKFIIEIYVTHLC
;
A
#
# COMPACT_ATOMS: atom_id res chain seq x y z
N MET A 1 -6.99 13.67 -4.20
CA MET A 1 -6.03 12.87 -3.40
C MET A 1 -4.63 13.44 -3.52
N LEU A 2 -3.91 13.50 -2.42
CA LEU A 2 -2.53 13.97 -2.37
C LEU A 2 -1.58 12.79 -2.16
N LEU A 3 -0.36 12.90 -2.69
CA LEU A 3 0.65 11.86 -2.53
C LEU A 3 1.25 11.89 -1.12
N ALA A 4 1.09 10.82 -0.38
CA ALA A 4 1.65 10.67 0.97
C ALA A 4 2.86 9.73 1.03
N TYR A 5 3.09 8.95 -0.02
CA TYR A 5 4.17 7.96 -0.08
C TYR A 5 5.08 8.19 -1.26
N ALA A 6 6.36 7.89 -1.09
CA ALA A 6 7.39 8.03 -2.10
C ALA A 6 8.45 6.95 -1.94
N VAL A 7 9.39 6.89 -2.89
CA VAL A 7 10.56 6.02 -2.82
C VAL A 7 11.77 6.86 -2.46
N GLU A 8 12.48 6.51 -1.41
CA GLU A 8 13.76 7.16 -1.07
C GLU A 8 14.82 6.68 -2.05
N LYS A 9 15.59 7.63 -2.63
CA LYS A 9 16.56 7.33 -3.68
C LYS A 9 17.68 6.38 -3.26
N ASP A 10 18.20 6.57 -2.05
CA ASP A 10 19.39 5.83 -1.61
C ASP A 10 19.08 4.40 -1.17
N THR A 11 17.92 4.16 -0.59
CA THR A 11 17.55 2.88 -0.01
C THR A 11 16.52 2.11 -0.83
N ALA A 12 15.86 2.77 -1.79
CA ALA A 12 14.72 2.26 -2.54
C ALA A 12 13.53 1.85 -1.67
N LYS A 13 13.50 2.33 -0.43
CA LYS A 13 12.40 2.06 0.50
C LYS A 13 11.24 3.02 0.29
N ILE A 14 10.04 2.53 0.56
CA ILE A 14 8.85 3.38 0.59
C ILE A 14 8.84 4.16 1.89
N VAL A 15 8.66 5.47 1.78
CA VAL A 15 8.63 6.38 2.93
C VAL A 15 7.35 7.21 2.92
N HIS A 16 6.88 7.57 4.11
CA HIS A 16 5.72 8.45 4.29
C HIS A 16 6.19 9.90 4.40
N ILE A 17 5.34 10.83 3.97
CA ILE A 17 5.66 12.27 3.97
C ILE A 17 6.09 12.80 5.35
N ASP A 18 5.56 12.27 6.42
CA ASP A 18 5.91 12.72 7.78
C ASP A 18 7.22 12.13 8.30
N GLU A 19 7.83 11.21 7.55
CA GLU A 19 9.10 10.57 7.91
C GLU A 19 10.32 11.21 7.25
N VAL A 20 10.13 12.19 6.38
CA VAL A 20 11.21 12.76 5.55
C VAL A 20 11.42 14.25 5.80
N PRO A 21 12.62 14.78 5.49
CA PRO A 21 12.86 16.22 5.53
C PRO A 21 11.98 16.98 4.53
N ASN A 22 11.72 18.24 4.84
CA ASN A 22 10.92 19.11 3.98
C ASN A 22 11.70 19.51 2.71
N GLY A 23 10.97 19.79 1.64
CA GLY A 23 11.50 20.26 0.37
C GLY A 23 12.21 19.15 -0.42
N ILE A 24 13.18 19.53 -1.22
CA ILE A 24 13.95 18.58 -2.03
C ILE A 24 14.91 17.73 -1.18
N LYS A 25 15.15 18.10 0.04
CA LYS A 25 15.97 17.32 0.98
C LYS A 25 15.35 15.97 1.33
N CYS A 26 14.06 15.76 1.03
CA CYS A 26 13.44 14.46 1.23
C CYS A 26 14.15 13.37 0.46
N ASN A 27 14.83 13.69 -0.64
CA ASN A 27 15.58 12.75 -1.48
C ASN A 27 14.70 11.59 -2.00
N CYS A 28 13.53 11.96 -2.52
CA CYS A 28 12.50 11.02 -2.90
C CYS A 28 12.11 11.15 -4.37
N ILE A 29 11.61 10.06 -4.92
CA ILE A 29 11.05 10.00 -6.28
C ILE A 29 9.67 9.37 -6.25
N CYS A 30 8.87 9.69 -7.27
CA CYS A 30 7.58 9.05 -7.49
C CYS A 30 7.80 7.60 -7.94
N LYS A 31 7.13 6.66 -7.28
CA LYS A 31 7.26 5.24 -7.63
C LYS A 31 6.81 4.94 -9.05
N GLU A 32 5.82 5.69 -9.56
CA GLU A 32 5.27 5.44 -10.89
C GLU A 32 6.09 6.09 -12.00
N CYS A 33 6.33 7.40 -11.93
CA CYS A 33 6.97 8.13 -13.03
C CYS A 33 8.46 8.44 -12.80
N ASN A 34 8.99 8.13 -11.62
CA ASN A 34 10.39 8.38 -11.22
C ASN A 34 10.80 9.85 -11.18
N ASP A 35 9.86 10.79 -11.25
CA ASP A 35 10.17 12.21 -11.10
C ASP A 35 10.62 12.50 -9.66
N GLU A 36 11.50 13.47 -9.51
CA GLU A 36 11.88 13.97 -8.19
C GLU A 36 10.68 14.58 -7.50
N LEU A 37 10.56 14.34 -6.20
CA LEU A 37 9.48 14.87 -5.39
C LEU A 37 9.97 15.91 -4.42
N ILE A 38 9.06 16.81 -4.07
CA ILE A 38 9.28 17.86 -3.07
C ILE A 38 8.38 17.52 -1.89
N GLY A 39 8.97 17.35 -0.71
CA GLY A 39 8.21 17.10 0.51
C GLY A 39 7.61 18.39 1.05
N LYS A 40 6.28 18.45 1.15
CA LYS A 40 5.55 19.60 1.70
C LYS A 40 4.92 19.19 3.02
N ASN A 41 5.71 19.21 4.09
CA ASN A 41 5.31 18.70 5.40
C ASN A 41 5.54 19.66 6.57
N ARG A 42 5.72 20.97 6.30
CA ARG A 42 5.84 21.98 7.34
C ARG A 42 4.55 22.76 7.63
N GLY A 43 3.58 22.70 6.72
CA GLY A 43 2.34 23.44 6.88
C GLY A 43 1.48 22.92 8.00
N LYS A 44 0.74 23.82 8.67
CA LYS A 44 -0.23 23.46 9.70
C LYS A 44 -1.67 23.44 9.16
N ILE A 45 -1.89 24.13 8.06
CA ILE A 45 -3.22 24.29 7.46
C ILE A 45 -3.40 23.34 6.29
N GLN A 46 -2.40 23.20 5.43
CA GLN A 46 -2.44 22.33 4.28
C GLN A 46 -2.01 20.91 4.65
N GLN A 47 -2.73 19.92 4.12
CA GLN A 47 -2.36 18.52 4.30
C GLN A 47 -0.94 18.26 3.79
N HIS A 48 -0.15 17.54 4.57
CA HIS A 48 1.19 17.16 4.17
C HIS A 48 1.14 16.22 2.97
N HIS A 49 2.01 16.43 1.99
CA HIS A 49 2.04 15.63 0.78
C HIS A 49 3.37 15.81 0.03
N PHE A 50 3.59 14.95 -0.97
CA PHE A 50 4.66 15.10 -1.94
C PHE A 50 4.11 15.77 -3.20
N ALA A 51 4.91 16.66 -3.80
CA ALA A 51 4.60 17.28 -5.08
C ALA A 51 5.67 16.92 -6.11
N HIS A 52 5.26 16.71 -7.35
CA HIS A 52 6.20 16.49 -8.46
C HIS A 52 7.00 17.77 -8.75
N LYS A 53 8.30 17.63 -8.93
CA LYS A 53 9.19 18.76 -9.23
C LYS A 53 9.12 19.19 -10.69
N ASN A 54 9.20 18.23 -11.61
CA ASN A 54 9.34 18.48 -13.04
C ASN A 54 8.11 18.09 -13.86
N MET A 55 7.37 17.09 -13.42
CA MET A 55 6.25 16.51 -14.15
C MET A 55 4.92 16.85 -13.48
N THR A 56 3.84 16.76 -14.26
CA THR A 56 2.49 16.86 -13.72
C THR A 56 2.05 15.48 -13.23
N GLU A 57 1.42 15.43 -12.07
CA GLU A 57 0.82 14.21 -11.55
C GLU A 57 -0.15 13.61 -12.56
N SER A 58 0.08 12.35 -12.91
CA SER A 58 -0.83 11.61 -13.78
C SER A 58 -1.81 10.77 -12.95
N ARG A 59 -2.84 10.27 -13.63
CA ARG A 59 -3.77 9.31 -13.03
C ARG A 59 -3.03 8.06 -12.52
N SER A 60 -2.03 7.58 -13.30
CA SER A 60 -1.22 6.43 -12.91
C SER A 60 -0.45 6.68 -11.61
N CYS A 61 0.07 7.89 -11.40
CA CYS A 61 0.72 8.26 -10.15
C CYS A 61 -0.24 8.14 -8.96
N LEU A 62 -1.47 8.61 -9.12
CA LEU A 62 -2.48 8.53 -8.07
C LEU A 62 -2.93 7.09 -7.79
N MET A 63 -3.05 6.27 -8.83
CA MET A 63 -3.41 4.85 -8.65
C MET A 63 -2.32 4.09 -7.89
N THR A 64 -1.05 4.32 -8.24
CA THR A 64 0.09 3.75 -7.52
C THR A 64 0.10 4.22 -6.06
N GLN A 65 -0.26 5.48 -5.82
CA GLN A 65 -0.37 6.02 -4.47
C GLN A 65 -1.43 5.29 -3.63
N LEU A 66 -2.59 5.02 -4.21
CA LEU A 66 -3.64 4.24 -3.53
C LEU A 66 -3.16 2.84 -3.18
N HIS A 67 -2.46 2.20 -4.11
CA HIS A 67 -1.89 0.87 -3.90
C HIS A 67 -0.90 0.87 -2.72
N LEU A 68 0.02 1.84 -2.69
CA LEU A 68 0.98 1.98 -1.61
C LEU A 68 0.31 2.25 -0.26
N ALA A 69 -0.69 3.13 -0.24
CA ALA A 69 -1.42 3.46 0.97
C ALA A 69 -2.12 2.23 1.54
N ALA A 70 -2.75 1.42 0.69
CA ALA A 70 -3.40 0.18 1.10
C ALA A 70 -2.40 -0.84 1.64
N GLN A 71 -1.25 -1.02 0.97
CA GLN A 71 -0.20 -1.91 1.44
C GLN A 71 0.30 -1.51 2.84
N HIS A 72 0.57 -0.22 3.04
CA HIS A 72 1.04 0.28 4.33
C HIS A 72 -0.03 0.18 5.42
N TYR A 73 -1.30 0.33 5.06
CA TYR A 73 -2.39 0.09 6.00
C TYR A 73 -2.35 -1.34 6.55
N PHE A 74 -2.21 -2.33 5.68
CA PHE A 74 -2.14 -3.73 6.10
C PHE A 74 -0.90 -4.03 6.94
N LEU A 75 0.23 -3.39 6.65
CA LEU A 75 1.44 -3.55 7.47
C LEU A 75 1.26 -3.05 8.90
N SER A 76 0.37 -2.09 9.11
CA SER A 76 0.11 -1.52 10.44
C SER A 76 -0.94 -2.29 11.24
N LEU A 77 -1.70 -3.17 10.61
CA LEU A 77 -2.76 -3.92 11.27
C LEU A 77 -2.19 -5.01 12.19
N LYS A 78 -2.83 -5.18 13.33
CA LYS A 78 -2.52 -6.27 14.27
C LYS A 78 -3.56 -7.38 14.24
N LYS A 79 -4.76 -7.05 13.78
CA LYS A 79 -5.86 -7.99 13.65
C LYS A 79 -6.54 -7.79 12.30
N PHE A 80 -7.08 -8.87 11.78
CA PHE A 80 -7.68 -8.89 10.47
C PHE A 80 -8.94 -9.76 10.52
N LEU A 81 -10.04 -9.23 10.02
CA LEU A 81 -11.30 -9.98 9.92
C LEU A 81 -11.32 -10.72 8.60
N ILE A 82 -11.28 -12.05 8.66
CA ILE A 82 -11.42 -12.90 7.48
C ILE A 82 -12.90 -12.93 7.12
N PRO A 83 -13.26 -12.49 5.89
CA PRO A 83 -14.67 -12.44 5.51
C PRO A 83 -15.28 -13.84 5.40
N GLU A 84 -16.60 -13.89 5.54
CA GLU A 84 -17.35 -15.10 5.28
C GLU A 84 -17.24 -15.51 3.82
N VAL A 85 -17.08 -16.80 3.58
CA VAL A 85 -16.99 -17.36 2.24
C VAL A 85 -18.09 -18.41 2.05
N GLU A 86 -18.87 -18.27 0.97
CA GLU A 86 -19.82 -19.27 0.53
C GLU A 86 -19.37 -19.84 -0.79
N PHE A 87 -19.42 -21.17 -0.93
CA PHE A 87 -19.05 -21.82 -2.18
C PHE A 87 -19.84 -23.11 -2.39
N GLN A 88 -19.91 -23.52 -3.63
CA GLN A 88 -20.59 -24.75 -4.03
C GLN A 88 -19.57 -25.75 -4.57
N TYR A 89 -19.66 -27.00 -4.08
CA TYR A 89 -18.80 -28.07 -4.53
C TYR A 89 -19.61 -29.38 -4.58
N LYS A 90 -19.63 -30.04 -5.73
CA LYS A 90 -20.38 -31.30 -5.95
C LYS A 90 -21.84 -31.19 -5.49
N ASP A 91 -22.53 -30.14 -5.92
CA ASP A 91 -23.93 -29.83 -5.62
C ASP A 91 -24.25 -29.60 -4.13
N LYS A 92 -23.21 -29.42 -3.31
CA LYS A 92 -23.38 -29.07 -1.90
C LYS A 92 -22.92 -27.63 -1.67
N ASN A 93 -23.67 -26.91 -0.84
CA ASN A 93 -23.33 -25.57 -0.44
C ASN A 93 -22.51 -25.61 0.84
N PHE A 94 -21.40 -24.90 0.85
CA PHE A 94 -20.51 -24.76 2.00
C PHE A 94 -20.42 -23.32 2.39
N LYS A 95 -20.31 -23.09 3.68
CA LYS A 95 -20.19 -21.77 4.25
C LYS A 95 -19.09 -21.77 5.29
N ILE A 96 -18.08 -20.88 5.11
CA ILE A 96 -17.04 -20.64 6.10
C ILE A 96 -17.38 -19.32 6.76
N PRO A 97 -17.74 -19.32 8.06
CA PRO A 97 -18.12 -18.08 8.73
C PRO A 97 -16.93 -17.13 8.87
N SER A 98 -17.22 -15.82 8.98
CA SER A 98 -16.19 -14.83 9.23
C SER A 98 -15.49 -15.10 10.57
N SER A 99 -14.20 -14.81 10.62
CA SER A 99 -13.41 -14.99 11.83
C SER A 99 -12.34 -13.90 11.94
N ALA A 100 -11.92 -13.63 13.17
CA ALA A 100 -10.83 -12.69 13.42
C ALA A 100 -9.51 -13.45 13.52
N ALA A 101 -8.47 -12.92 12.88
CA ALA A 101 -7.12 -13.48 12.95
C ALA A 101 -6.16 -12.43 13.53
N THR A 102 -5.19 -12.90 14.30
CA THR A 102 -4.10 -12.05 14.79
C THR A 102 -2.96 -12.08 13.77
N ILE A 103 -2.52 -10.92 13.33
CA ILE A 103 -1.43 -10.80 12.37
C ILE A 103 -0.10 -10.94 13.10
N LEU A 104 0.68 -11.94 12.74
CA LEU A 104 2.00 -12.19 13.29
C LEU A 104 3.08 -11.47 12.51
N SER A 105 2.93 -11.40 11.18
CA SER A 105 3.83 -10.65 10.31
C SER A 105 3.12 -10.27 9.02
N ALA A 106 3.57 -9.19 8.40
CA ALA A 106 3.07 -8.74 7.09
C ALA A 106 4.25 -8.26 6.26
N GLN A 107 4.29 -8.66 4.99
CA GLN A 107 5.35 -8.30 4.05
C GLN A 107 4.74 -7.86 2.73
N MET A 108 5.34 -6.85 2.09
CA MET A 108 4.92 -6.36 0.78
C MET A 108 5.77 -6.97 -0.34
N GLU A 109 5.17 -7.11 -1.52
CA GLU A 109 5.85 -7.51 -2.75
C GLU A 109 6.65 -8.79 -2.57
N VAL A 110 5.97 -9.85 -2.13
CA VAL A 110 6.62 -11.14 -1.82
C VAL A 110 6.56 -12.07 -3.02
N GLN A 111 7.72 -12.55 -3.46
CA GLN A 111 7.82 -13.54 -4.53
C GLN A 111 7.34 -14.90 -4.05
N ILE A 112 6.31 -15.43 -4.69
CA ILE A 112 5.78 -16.77 -4.43
C ILE A 112 5.75 -17.51 -5.76
N ASP A 113 6.73 -18.37 -6.00
CA ASP A 113 6.92 -19.08 -7.26
C ASP A 113 7.00 -18.09 -8.44
N LYS A 114 6.09 -18.14 -9.40
CA LYS A 114 6.05 -17.25 -10.57
C LYS A 114 5.26 -15.96 -10.33
N TYR A 115 4.82 -15.75 -9.12
CA TYR A 115 3.84 -14.74 -8.75
C TYR A 115 4.41 -13.80 -7.68
N ILE A 116 4.05 -12.53 -7.75
CA ILE A 116 4.43 -11.55 -6.73
C ILE A 116 3.16 -11.12 -6.01
N ALA A 117 3.06 -11.48 -4.73
CA ALA A 117 1.93 -11.09 -3.90
C ALA A 117 2.09 -9.63 -3.45
N ASP A 118 1.03 -8.85 -3.54
CA ASP A 118 1.04 -7.47 -3.03
C ASP A 118 1.35 -7.45 -1.54
N ILE A 119 0.69 -8.32 -0.79
CA ILE A 119 0.91 -8.46 0.66
C ILE A 119 0.80 -9.94 1.02
N LEU A 120 1.76 -10.42 1.81
CA LEU A 120 1.67 -11.73 2.45
C LEU A 120 1.51 -11.51 3.95
N ILE A 121 0.41 -12.00 4.51
CA ILE A 121 0.12 -11.93 5.94
C ILE A 121 0.24 -13.32 6.55
N ASP A 122 1.05 -13.43 7.59
CA ASP A 122 1.12 -14.63 8.43
C ASP A 122 0.29 -14.39 9.70
N THR A 123 -0.64 -15.28 9.97
CA THR A 123 -1.56 -15.15 11.10
C THR A 123 -1.53 -16.40 11.98
N ASN A 124 -2.20 -16.31 13.13
CA ASN A 124 -2.36 -17.44 14.05
C ASN A 124 -3.19 -18.60 13.47
N VAL A 125 -3.90 -18.37 12.34
CA VAL A 125 -4.73 -19.40 11.71
C VAL A 125 -4.26 -19.76 10.30
N GLY A 126 -3.13 -19.21 9.83
CA GLY A 126 -2.55 -19.52 8.53
C GLY A 126 -2.04 -18.30 7.80
N LYS A 127 -1.58 -18.52 6.57
CA LYS A 127 -1.06 -17.47 5.71
C LYS A 127 -2.11 -17.03 4.71
N PHE A 128 -2.16 -15.71 4.45
CA PHE A 128 -3.08 -15.13 3.49
C PHE A 128 -2.32 -14.24 2.52
N ILE A 129 -2.72 -14.29 1.26
CA ILE A 129 -2.26 -13.39 0.21
C ILE A 129 -3.35 -12.36 0.00
N ILE A 130 -2.99 -11.08 0.06
CA ILE A 130 -3.91 -9.99 -0.20
C ILE A 130 -3.45 -9.28 -1.46
N GLU A 131 -4.34 -9.19 -2.44
CA GLU A 131 -4.16 -8.44 -3.66
C GLU A 131 -4.97 -7.17 -3.61
N ILE A 132 -4.34 -6.07 -4.01
CA ILE A 132 -4.98 -4.77 -4.01
C ILE A 132 -5.33 -4.42 -5.43
N TYR A 133 -6.61 -4.22 -5.68
CA TYR A 133 -7.13 -3.92 -7.01
C TYR A 133 -7.66 -2.50 -7.06
N VAL A 134 -7.03 -1.65 -7.88
CA VAL A 134 -7.43 -0.26 -8.06
C VAL A 134 -7.99 -0.08 -9.47
N THR A 135 -9.30 0.17 -9.59
CA THR A 135 -9.96 0.26 -10.89
C THR A 135 -10.25 1.68 -11.35
N HIS A 136 -10.64 2.54 -10.44
CA HIS A 136 -11.11 3.89 -10.79
C HIS A 136 -10.61 4.93 -9.82
N LEU A 137 -10.11 6.03 -10.41
CA LEU A 137 -9.93 7.31 -9.74
C LEU A 137 -10.73 8.34 -10.56
N CYS A 138 -11.84 8.77 -10.01
CA CYS A 138 -12.65 9.82 -10.61
C CYS A 138 -12.26 11.16 -10.05
#